data_2798822e25f595f376ba2c4b0abf5205
#
_entry.id   2798822e25f595f376ba2c4b0abf5205
#
_cell.length_a   1.000
_cell.length_b   1.000
_cell.length_c   1.000
_cell.angle_alpha   90.00
_cell.angle_beta   90.00
_cell.angle_gamma   90.00
#
_symmetry.space_group_name_H-M   'P 1'
#
loop_
_entity.id
_entity.type
_entity.pdbx_description
1 polymer ?
#
loop_
_entity_poly.entity_id
_entity_poly.type
_entity_poly.pdbx_seq_one_letter_code
_entity_poly.pdbx_strand_id
1 'polypeptide(L)'
;MADARYVLPLKWADDSGLDELARYLAEVVTWLPVTVVDGSAPERFAAHRRALPDAVEHVRPESWPGVNRKVAGVMTGVRGAHEERIVVADDDVRHTRRTLERVVALLEQAEVVRPQNYYLHLPWQARWDTGRALLNRALGGDWPGTLGVRRSALIAAGGYDGDVLFENLELVRTVRAAGGREAVALDVLVGRVPPTVPHFVGQRVRQAYDDFAQPPRLLAELSLLPLLCRAVRHPGGLAAGVLTVCGVAEVGRRRAGGARVFPAGTVLWAPLWVLERSVCVWAAIAARARGGVSYAGGRMRTAGHSRAALRCRLRYRHGGGRPPTGAGATGTTCTG
;
A
#
# COMPACT_ATOMS: atom_id res chain seq x y z
N MET A 1 -15.36 -10.56 -16.80
CA MET A 1 -15.32 -9.79 -15.51
C MET A 1 -16.46 -8.77 -15.47
N ALA A 2 -17.66 -9.25 -15.71
CA ALA A 2 -18.83 -8.42 -15.53
C ALA A 2 -18.88 -7.87 -14.08
N ASP A 3 -19.35 -6.65 -13.87
CA ASP A 3 -19.47 -6.01 -12.58
C ASP A 3 -18.13 -5.76 -11.84
N ALA A 4 -17.07 -5.45 -12.59
CA ALA A 4 -15.78 -5.06 -12.03
C ALA A 4 -15.19 -3.86 -12.79
N ARG A 5 -14.52 -2.94 -12.08
CA ARG A 5 -13.85 -1.75 -12.62
C ARG A 5 -12.43 -1.61 -12.08
N TYR A 6 -11.51 -1.17 -12.92
CA TYR A 6 -10.15 -0.82 -12.55
C TYR A 6 -10.07 0.69 -12.27
N VAL A 7 -9.59 1.08 -11.10
CA VAL A 7 -9.43 2.47 -10.70
C VAL A 7 -7.95 2.76 -10.46
N LEU A 8 -7.41 3.70 -11.22
CA LEU A 8 -6.02 4.12 -11.15
C LEU A 8 -5.95 5.60 -10.72
N PRO A 9 -5.63 5.88 -9.43
CA PRO A 9 -5.32 7.24 -9.00
C PRO A 9 -3.94 7.63 -9.54
N LEU A 10 -3.85 8.73 -10.27
CA LEU A 10 -2.63 9.23 -10.90
C LEU A 10 -2.31 10.64 -10.42
N LYS A 11 -1.03 10.92 -10.20
CA LYS A 11 -0.52 12.28 -10.03
C LYS A 11 0.96 12.31 -10.39
N TRP A 12 1.27 12.73 -11.59
CA TRP A 12 2.62 12.79 -12.10
C TRP A 12 3.18 14.22 -12.16
N ALA A 13 4.47 14.32 -11.91
CA ALA A 13 5.28 15.52 -12.14
C ALA A 13 6.21 15.35 -13.35
N ASP A 14 6.31 14.12 -13.91
CA ASP A 14 7.11 13.74 -15.05
C ASP A 14 6.34 12.68 -15.86
N ASP A 15 6.32 12.82 -17.18
CA ASP A 15 5.53 12.00 -18.09
C ASP A 15 6.36 10.90 -18.78
N SER A 16 7.58 10.63 -18.30
CA SER A 16 8.50 9.64 -18.93
C SER A 16 7.93 8.21 -18.98
N GLY A 17 6.96 7.88 -18.15
CA GLY A 17 6.25 6.60 -18.13
C GLY A 17 4.94 6.55 -18.90
N LEU A 18 4.51 7.66 -19.55
CA LEU A 18 3.18 7.80 -20.11
C LEU A 18 2.88 6.79 -21.22
N ASP A 19 3.81 6.62 -22.17
CA ASP A 19 3.61 5.69 -23.29
C ASP A 19 3.51 4.23 -22.84
N GLU A 20 4.25 3.87 -21.79
CA GLU A 20 4.21 2.52 -21.23
C GLU A 20 2.89 2.28 -20.48
N LEU A 21 2.46 3.28 -19.69
CA LEU A 21 1.18 3.21 -18.98
C LEU A 21 0.00 3.17 -19.99
N ALA A 22 0.03 3.98 -21.05
CA ALA A 22 -1.01 4.01 -22.07
C ALA A 22 -1.12 2.65 -22.78
N ARG A 23 0.00 2.02 -23.15
CA ARG A 23 0.02 0.67 -23.73
C ARG A 23 -0.55 -0.38 -22.78
N TYR A 24 -0.17 -0.34 -21.51
CA TYR A 24 -0.74 -1.23 -20.50
C TYR A 24 -2.25 -1.04 -20.34
N LEU A 25 -2.73 0.20 -20.27
CA LEU A 25 -4.16 0.47 -20.12
C LEU A 25 -4.95 0.11 -21.39
N ALA A 26 -4.35 0.18 -22.58
CA ALA A 26 -4.95 -0.32 -23.81
C ALA A 26 -5.25 -1.83 -23.77
N GLU A 27 -4.46 -2.60 -23.03
CA GLU A 27 -4.76 -4.02 -22.79
C GLU A 27 -5.85 -4.16 -21.70
N VAL A 28 -5.75 -3.44 -20.59
CA VAL A 28 -6.67 -3.56 -19.45
C VAL A 28 -8.10 -3.22 -19.83
N VAL A 29 -8.34 -2.18 -20.65
CA VAL A 29 -9.70 -1.80 -21.10
C VAL A 29 -10.39 -2.89 -21.91
N THR A 30 -9.65 -3.82 -22.51
CA THR A 30 -10.23 -4.97 -23.19
C THR A 30 -10.78 -6.04 -22.24
N TRP A 31 -10.44 -5.94 -20.94
CA TRP A 31 -10.83 -6.93 -19.92
C TRP A 31 -11.96 -6.42 -19.03
N LEU A 32 -11.92 -5.13 -18.63
CA LEU A 32 -12.91 -4.46 -17.80
C LEU A 32 -12.82 -2.94 -17.95
N PRO A 33 -13.88 -2.18 -17.60
CA PRO A 33 -13.85 -0.73 -17.56
C PRO A 33 -12.72 -0.17 -16.69
N VAL A 34 -12.07 0.90 -17.19
CA VAL A 34 -10.95 1.56 -16.52
C VAL A 34 -11.29 3.03 -16.28
N THR A 35 -11.09 3.49 -15.04
CA THR A 35 -11.12 4.91 -14.68
C THR A 35 -9.74 5.34 -14.20
N VAL A 36 -9.14 6.30 -14.88
CA VAL A 36 -7.94 7.02 -14.42
C VAL A 36 -8.38 8.31 -13.75
N VAL A 37 -8.11 8.44 -12.46
CA VAL A 37 -8.42 9.67 -11.70
C VAL A 37 -7.13 10.46 -11.55
N ASP A 38 -6.98 11.48 -12.39
CA ASP A 38 -5.72 12.20 -12.60
C ASP A 38 -5.69 13.57 -11.91
N GLY A 39 -4.91 13.66 -10.83
CA GLY A 39 -4.65 14.88 -10.06
C GLY A 39 -3.40 15.66 -10.52
N SER A 40 -2.86 15.39 -11.71
CA SER A 40 -1.71 16.11 -12.28
C SER A 40 -2.06 17.55 -12.65
N ALA A 41 -1.04 18.39 -12.91
CA ALA A 41 -1.23 19.76 -13.37
C ALA A 41 -2.08 19.82 -14.66
N PRO A 42 -2.78 20.94 -14.95
CA PRO A 42 -3.71 21.03 -16.07
C PRO A 42 -3.10 20.65 -17.42
N GLU A 43 -1.86 21.07 -17.69
CA GLU A 43 -1.13 20.82 -18.93
C GLU A 43 -0.84 19.33 -19.10
N ARG A 44 -0.42 18.66 -18.00
CA ARG A 44 -0.17 17.20 -17.98
C ARG A 44 -1.46 16.42 -18.13
N PHE A 45 -2.51 16.82 -17.44
CA PHE A 45 -3.83 16.20 -17.60
C PHE A 45 -4.27 16.22 -19.06
N ALA A 46 -4.09 17.35 -19.77
CA ALA A 46 -4.43 17.46 -21.19
C ALA A 46 -3.52 16.59 -22.07
N ALA A 47 -2.25 16.42 -21.71
CA ALA A 47 -1.32 15.52 -22.39
C ALA A 47 -1.72 14.06 -22.17
N HIS A 48 -2.01 13.67 -20.92
CA HIS A 48 -2.46 12.33 -20.57
C HIS A 48 -3.76 11.96 -21.29
N ARG A 49 -4.73 12.89 -21.34
CA ARG A 49 -6.00 12.66 -22.06
C ARG A 49 -5.81 12.33 -23.54
N ARG A 50 -4.78 12.92 -24.18
CA ARG A 50 -4.47 12.64 -25.60
C ARG A 50 -3.72 11.33 -25.81
N ALA A 51 -2.97 10.87 -24.81
CA ALA A 51 -2.14 9.67 -24.88
C ALA A 51 -2.88 8.41 -24.43
N LEU A 52 -3.84 8.55 -23.50
CA LEU A 52 -4.62 7.42 -22.99
C LEU A 52 -5.63 6.93 -24.04
N PRO A 53 -5.93 5.61 -24.07
CA PRO A 53 -6.95 5.06 -24.96
C PRO A 53 -8.33 5.72 -24.75
N ASP A 54 -9.09 5.94 -25.82
CA ASP A 54 -10.44 6.57 -25.77
C ASP A 54 -11.42 5.81 -24.86
N ALA A 55 -11.24 4.49 -24.71
CA ALA A 55 -12.05 3.66 -23.84
C ALA A 55 -11.74 3.81 -22.35
N VAL A 56 -10.69 4.55 -21.98
CA VAL A 56 -10.36 4.90 -20.59
C VAL A 56 -11.16 6.11 -20.14
N GLU A 57 -11.95 5.96 -19.10
CA GLU A 57 -12.57 7.10 -18.45
C GLU A 57 -11.49 7.91 -17.71
N HIS A 58 -11.18 9.11 -18.18
CA HIS A 58 -10.15 9.98 -17.63
C HIS A 58 -10.77 11.22 -16.98
N VAL A 59 -10.70 11.28 -15.63
CA VAL A 59 -11.41 12.29 -14.84
C VAL A 59 -10.50 12.98 -13.82
N ARG A 60 -10.90 14.16 -13.37
CA ARG A 60 -10.26 14.87 -12.25
C ARG A 60 -10.70 14.30 -10.91
N PRO A 61 -9.83 14.31 -9.87
CA PRO A 61 -10.26 13.96 -8.53
C PRO A 61 -11.25 14.98 -7.98
N GLU A 62 -12.33 14.48 -7.40
CA GLU A 62 -13.25 15.27 -6.61
C GLU A 62 -12.65 15.64 -5.25
N SER A 63 -13.29 16.60 -4.57
CA SER A 63 -12.92 16.96 -3.21
C SER A 63 -13.15 15.79 -2.25
N TRP A 64 -12.14 15.47 -1.47
CA TRP A 64 -12.20 14.51 -0.38
C TRP A 64 -11.45 15.05 0.84
N PRO A 65 -11.97 14.87 2.07
CA PRO A 65 -11.28 15.32 3.29
C PRO A 65 -9.89 14.72 3.42
N GLY A 66 -8.92 15.55 3.80
CA GLY A 66 -7.54 15.16 4.04
C GLY A 66 -6.55 15.58 2.96
N VAL A 67 -5.27 15.49 3.31
CA VAL A 67 -4.16 15.95 2.44
C VAL A 67 -3.63 14.87 1.50
N ASN A 68 -3.97 13.59 1.75
CA ASN A 68 -3.56 12.48 0.89
C ASN A 68 -4.40 12.44 -0.39
N ARG A 69 -3.85 13.01 -1.46
CA ARG A 69 -4.55 13.12 -2.76
C ARG A 69 -4.83 11.78 -3.42
N LYS A 70 -4.07 10.71 -3.09
CA LYS A 70 -4.37 9.35 -3.55
C LYS A 70 -5.72 8.88 -3.03
N VAL A 71 -6.05 9.17 -1.77
CA VAL A 71 -7.36 8.85 -1.19
C VAL A 71 -8.49 9.56 -1.95
N ALA A 72 -8.32 10.85 -2.28
CA ALA A 72 -9.27 11.58 -3.11
C ALA A 72 -9.48 10.91 -4.47
N GLY A 73 -8.37 10.52 -5.13
CA GLY A 73 -8.43 9.80 -6.41
C GLY A 73 -9.17 8.47 -6.33
N VAL A 74 -8.84 7.65 -5.32
CA VAL A 74 -9.53 6.36 -5.09
C VAL A 74 -11.02 6.58 -4.83
N MET A 75 -11.38 7.51 -3.94
CA MET A 75 -12.78 7.77 -3.59
C MET A 75 -13.59 8.34 -4.76
N THR A 76 -12.98 9.16 -5.61
CA THR A 76 -13.62 9.65 -6.85
C THR A 76 -13.93 8.46 -7.77
N GLY A 77 -12.97 7.59 -8.05
CA GLY A 77 -13.17 6.42 -8.90
C GLY A 77 -14.20 5.43 -8.33
N VAL A 78 -14.19 5.21 -7.00
CA VAL A 78 -15.16 4.32 -6.34
C VAL A 78 -16.57 4.90 -6.35
N ARG A 79 -16.73 6.21 -6.20
CA ARG A 79 -18.05 6.86 -6.23
C ARG A 79 -18.63 6.90 -7.63
N GLY A 80 -17.80 7.22 -8.63
CA GLY A 80 -18.21 7.27 -10.04
C GLY A 80 -18.49 5.89 -10.66
N ALA A 81 -17.96 4.81 -10.07
CA ALA A 81 -18.20 3.45 -10.54
C ALA A 81 -19.65 3.01 -10.32
N HIS A 82 -20.18 2.23 -11.25
CA HIS A 82 -21.45 1.52 -11.12
C HIS A 82 -21.24 0.07 -10.67
N GLU A 83 -20.06 -0.46 -10.95
CA GLU A 83 -19.66 -1.83 -10.67
C GLU A 83 -19.39 -2.03 -9.17
N GLU A 84 -19.75 -3.21 -8.68
CA GLU A 84 -19.59 -3.57 -7.26
C GLU A 84 -18.16 -3.93 -6.89
N ARG A 85 -17.38 -4.48 -7.83
CA ARG A 85 -16.03 -4.97 -7.57
C ARG A 85 -15.00 -4.00 -8.13
N ILE A 86 -14.31 -3.30 -7.26
CA ILE A 86 -13.30 -2.30 -7.65
C ILE A 86 -11.91 -2.85 -7.42
N VAL A 87 -11.06 -2.77 -8.44
CA VAL A 87 -9.61 -3.02 -8.30
C VAL A 87 -8.90 -1.69 -8.35
N VAL A 88 -8.37 -1.25 -7.21
CA VAL A 88 -7.54 -0.05 -7.11
C VAL A 88 -6.09 -0.46 -7.34
N ALA A 89 -5.36 0.28 -8.17
CA ALA A 89 -3.94 0.01 -8.41
C ALA A 89 -3.14 1.31 -8.60
N ASP A 90 -1.91 1.31 -8.09
CA ASP A 90 -0.93 2.35 -8.33
C ASP A 90 -0.47 2.33 -9.80
N ASP A 91 0.09 3.42 -10.28
CA ASP A 91 0.52 3.62 -11.65
C ASP A 91 1.67 2.69 -12.09
N ASP A 92 2.41 2.15 -11.13
CA ASP A 92 3.49 1.19 -11.37
C ASP A 92 3.06 -0.29 -11.29
N VAL A 93 1.78 -0.57 -11.02
CA VAL A 93 1.23 -1.94 -10.94
C VAL A 93 0.85 -2.44 -12.32
N ARG A 94 1.17 -3.71 -12.60
CA ARG A 94 0.86 -4.40 -13.87
C ARG A 94 0.14 -5.72 -13.57
N HIS A 95 -1.17 -5.69 -13.64
CA HIS A 95 -1.98 -6.89 -13.61
C HIS A 95 -1.94 -7.62 -14.95
N THR A 96 -2.06 -8.93 -14.91
CA THR A 96 -2.48 -9.74 -16.05
C THR A 96 -4.00 -9.96 -15.96
N ARG A 97 -4.62 -10.33 -17.06
CA ARG A 97 -6.04 -10.73 -17.07
C ARG A 97 -6.33 -11.75 -15.96
N ARG A 98 -5.50 -12.78 -15.84
CA ARG A 98 -5.63 -13.82 -14.81
C ARG A 98 -5.57 -13.30 -13.39
N THR A 99 -4.68 -12.35 -13.10
CA THR A 99 -4.58 -11.78 -11.75
C THR A 99 -5.79 -10.90 -11.41
N LEU A 100 -6.33 -10.14 -12.38
CA LEU A 100 -7.58 -9.39 -12.21
C LEU A 100 -8.77 -10.32 -11.97
N GLU A 101 -8.94 -11.34 -12.81
CA GLU A 101 -9.99 -12.35 -12.64
C GLU A 101 -9.95 -12.99 -11.25
N ARG A 102 -8.74 -13.29 -10.76
CA ARG A 102 -8.57 -13.89 -9.42
C ARG A 102 -8.92 -12.92 -8.29
N VAL A 103 -8.52 -11.64 -8.38
CA VAL A 103 -8.89 -10.61 -7.40
C VAL A 103 -10.41 -10.43 -7.39
N VAL A 104 -11.04 -10.31 -8.56
CA VAL A 104 -12.48 -10.12 -8.72
C VAL A 104 -13.25 -11.32 -8.14
N ALA A 105 -12.81 -12.56 -8.41
CA ALA A 105 -13.43 -13.76 -7.86
C ALA A 105 -13.33 -13.83 -6.32
N LEU A 106 -12.20 -13.42 -5.74
CA LEU A 106 -12.03 -13.37 -4.28
C LEU A 106 -12.95 -12.35 -3.61
N LEU A 107 -13.36 -11.29 -4.31
CA LEU A 107 -14.35 -10.32 -3.83
C LEU A 107 -15.77 -10.90 -3.72
N GLU A 108 -16.02 -12.10 -4.18
CA GLU A 108 -17.28 -12.83 -3.91
C GLU A 108 -17.37 -13.28 -2.45
N GLN A 109 -16.23 -13.52 -1.80
CA GLN A 109 -16.14 -14.08 -0.46
C GLN A 109 -15.57 -13.10 0.58
N ALA A 110 -15.04 -11.95 0.14
CA ALA A 110 -14.44 -10.93 1.01
C ALA A 110 -14.78 -9.52 0.52
N GLU A 111 -14.83 -8.58 1.42
CA GLU A 111 -15.08 -7.17 1.10
C GLU A 111 -13.80 -6.42 0.69
N VAL A 112 -12.64 -6.94 1.07
CA VAL A 112 -11.34 -6.43 0.61
C VAL A 112 -10.37 -7.58 0.33
N VAL A 113 -9.65 -7.49 -0.77
CA VAL A 113 -8.64 -8.47 -1.21
C VAL A 113 -7.29 -7.79 -1.29
N ARG A 114 -6.29 -8.38 -0.68
CA ARG A 114 -4.91 -7.92 -0.68
C ARG A 114 -4.00 -8.92 -1.40
N PRO A 115 -3.73 -8.72 -2.70
CA PRO A 115 -2.76 -9.53 -3.45
C PRO A 115 -1.32 -9.22 -3.02
N GLN A 116 -0.33 -9.76 -3.71
CA GLN A 116 1.08 -9.52 -3.44
C GLN A 116 1.78 -8.97 -4.67
N ASN A 117 2.69 -8.01 -4.49
CA ASN A 117 3.49 -7.52 -5.60
C ASN A 117 4.86 -8.20 -5.69
N TYR A 118 5.36 -8.28 -6.93
CA TYR A 118 6.76 -8.59 -7.23
C TYR A 118 7.24 -7.62 -8.31
N TYR A 119 8.53 -7.32 -8.37
CA TYR A 119 9.08 -6.46 -9.41
C TYR A 119 9.31 -7.22 -10.71
N LEU A 120 8.88 -6.62 -11.83
CA LEU A 120 9.00 -7.20 -13.19
C LEU A 120 10.45 -7.37 -13.60
N HIS A 121 11.33 -6.48 -13.16
CA HIS A 121 12.77 -6.57 -13.29
C HIS A 121 13.42 -6.14 -11.97
N LEU A 122 14.66 -6.57 -11.74
CA LEU A 122 15.30 -6.50 -10.44
C LEU A 122 16.64 -5.74 -10.49
N PRO A 123 16.63 -4.40 -10.75
CA PRO A 123 17.79 -3.58 -10.43
C PRO A 123 18.07 -3.64 -8.91
N TRP A 124 19.23 -3.16 -8.46
CA TRP A 124 19.68 -3.35 -7.07
C TRP A 124 18.69 -2.84 -6.03
N GLN A 125 18.04 -1.69 -6.26
CA GLN A 125 17.05 -1.13 -5.34
C GLN A 125 15.75 -1.98 -5.25
N ALA A 126 15.35 -2.61 -6.36
CA ALA A 126 14.21 -3.53 -6.37
C ALA A 126 14.56 -4.85 -5.65
N ARG A 127 15.80 -5.36 -5.78
CA ARG A 127 16.27 -6.52 -5.02
C ARG A 127 16.27 -6.23 -3.52
N TRP A 128 16.71 -5.02 -3.14
CA TRP A 128 16.71 -4.58 -1.75
C TRP A 128 15.28 -4.57 -1.17
N ASP A 129 14.34 -3.94 -1.87
CA ASP A 129 12.95 -3.86 -1.41
C ASP A 129 12.23 -5.23 -1.50
N THR A 130 12.66 -6.11 -2.41
CA THR A 130 12.21 -7.51 -2.45
C THR A 130 12.57 -8.23 -1.15
N GLY A 131 13.75 -7.99 -0.56
CA GLY A 131 14.11 -8.53 0.76
C GLY A 131 13.05 -8.23 1.83
N ARG A 132 12.54 -6.99 1.89
CA ARG A 132 11.41 -6.59 2.73
C ARG A 132 10.14 -7.39 2.42
N ALA A 133 9.79 -7.46 1.14
CA ALA A 133 8.58 -8.16 0.71
C ALA A 133 8.59 -9.63 1.11
N LEU A 134 9.74 -10.30 0.99
CA LEU A 134 9.90 -11.70 1.40
C LEU A 134 9.69 -11.89 2.90
N LEU A 135 10.28 -11.03 3.74
CA LEU A 135 10.06 -11.07 5.19
C LEU A 135 8.58 -10.85 5.56
N ASN A 136 7.94 -9.86 4.92
CA ASN A 136 6.51 -9.60 5.13
C ASN A 136 5.64 -10.78 4.67
N ARG A 137 5.97 -11.42 3.56
CA ARG A 137 5.27 -12.62 3.08
C ARG A 137 5.39 -13.79 4.04
N ALA A 138 6.54 -13.97 4.67
CA ALA A 138 6.72 -14.99 5.71
C ALA A 138 5.80 -14.76 6.91
N LEU A 139 5.57 -13.50 7.29
CA LEU A 139 4.86 -13.09 8.50
C LEU A 139 3.37 -12.71 8.28
N GLY A 140 2.80 -12.93 7.09
CA GLY A 140 1.37 -12.68 6.86
C GLY A 140 1.03 -11.98 5.55
N GLY A 141 2.01 -11.54 4.78
CA GLY A 141 1.84 -10.88 3.48
C GLY A 141 2.34 -9.44 3.46
N ASP A 142 2.83 -9.05 2.30
CA ASP A 142 3.29 -7.68 2.06
C ASP A 142 2.10 -6.73 1.78
N TRP A 143 2.35 -5.43 1.86
CA TRP A 143 1.40 -4.40 1.49
C TRP A 143 1.62 -4.01 0.03
N PRO A 144 0.67 -4.37 -0.85
CA PRO A 144 0.81 -4.11 -2.29
C PRO A 144 0.39 -2.71 -2.67
N GLY A 145 0.80 -2.27 -3.87
CA GLY A 145 0.27 -1.09 -4.54
C GLY A 145 -1.10 -1.31 -5.21
N THR A 146 -1.79 -2.41 -4.89
CA THR A 146 -3.12 -2.72 -5.45
C THR A 146 -3.99 -3.44 -4.43
N LEU A 147 -5.28 -3.16 -4.47
CA LEU A 147 -6.29 -3.78 -3.60
C LEU A 147 -7.56 -4.05 -4.41
N GLY A 148 -8.21 -5.18 -4.14
CA GLY A 148 -9.61 -5.34 -4.50
C GLY A 148 -10.51 -4.86 -3.37
N VAL A 149 -11.61 -4.17 -3.66
CA VAL A 149 -12.58 -3.74 -2.65
C VAL A 149 -14.00 -3.80 -3.20
N ARG A 150 -14.95 -4.21 -2.38
CA ARG A 150 -16.37 -4.07 -2.69
C ARG A 150 -16.79 -2.62 -2.51
N ARG A 151 -17.37 -2.06 -3.58
CA ARG A 151 -17.84 -0.66 -3.61
C ARG A 151 -18.83 -0.39 -2.48
N SER A 152 -19.86 -1.24 -2.35
CA SER A 152 -20.88 -1.10 -1.33
C SER A 152 -20.31 -1.06 0.09
N ALA A 153 -19.35 -1.93 0.40
CA ALA A 153 -18.70 -1.98 1.72
C ALA A 153 -17.91 -0.70 2.04
N LEU A 154 -17.17 -0.16 1.04
CA LEU A 154 -16.40 1.07 1.24
C LEU A 154 -17.30 2.30 1.33
N ILE A 155 -18.37 2.39 0.53
CA ILE A 155 -19.34 3.47 0.58
C ILE A 155 -20.12 3.42 1.89
N ALA A 156 -20.58 2.24 2.34
CA ALA A 156 -21.28 2.07 3.62
C ALA A 156 -20.42 2.48 4.82
N ALA A 157 -19.09 2.26 4.76
CA ALA A 157 -18.16 2.77 5.75
C ALA A 157 -17.95 4.30 5.69
N GLY A 158 -18.54 4.99 4.71
CA GLY A 158 -18.36 6.41 4.47
C GLY A 158 -17.00 6.78 3.86
N GLY A 159 -16.34 5.83 3.17
CA GLY A 159 -14.99 5.96 2.66
C GLY A 159 -13.94 5.86 3.78
N TYR A 160 -12.70 6.27 3.52
CA TYR A 160 -11.60 6.20 4.48
C TYR A 160 -10.86 7.54 4.62
N ASP A 161 -10.06 7.64 5.68
CA ASP A 161 -9.43 8.90 6.10
C ASP A 161 -8.31 9.29 5.12
N GLY A 162 -8.32 10.54 4.65
CA GLY A 162 -7.29 11.13 3.80
C GLY A 162 -6.18 11.84 4.57
N ASP A 163 -6.22 11.88 5.90
CA ASP A 163 -5.14 12.46 6.73
C ASP A 163 -4.20 11.40 7.31
N VAL A 164 -3.99 10.32 6.52
CA VAL A 164 -3.09 9.22 6.88
C VAL A 164 -2.03 8.99 5.81
N LEU A 165 -0.85 8.57 6.24
CA LEU A 165 0.27 8.28 5.35
C LEU A 165 0.10 6.91 4.67
N PHE A 166 -0.30 5.89 5.45
CA PHE A 166 -0.45 4.51 5.00
C PHE A 166 -1.91 4.22 4.59
N GLU A 167 -2.32 4.79 3.46
CA GLU A 167 -3.71 4.78 2.99
C GLU A 167 -4.24 3.39 2.64
N ASN A 168 -3.40 2.48 2.11
CA ASN A 168 -3.81 1.11 1.80
C ASN A 168 -4.15 0.32 3.07
N LEU A 169 -3.37 0.50 4.15
CA LEU A 169 -3.69 -0.06 5.46
C LEU A 169 -4.98 0.52 6.03
N GLU A 170 -5.15 1.84 5.90
CA GLU A 170 -6.34 2.54 6.39
C GLU A 170 -7.60 2.05 5.70
N LEU A 171 -7.59 1.91 4.36
CA LEU A 171 -8.70 1.36 3.59
C LEU A 171 -9.08 -0.04 4.09
N VAL A 172 -8.12 -0.96 4.18
CA VAL A 172 -8.35 -2.32 4.66
C VAL A 172 -8.92 -2.32 6.08
N ARG A 173 -8.34 -1.51 6.97
CA ARG A 173 -8.81 -1.43 8.37
C ARG A 173 -10.19 -0.80 8.49
N THR A 174 -10.53 0.18 7.66
CA THR A 174 -11.85 0.81 7.63
C THR A 174 -12.91 -0.21 7.24
N VAL A 175 -12.71 -0.95 6.14
CA VAL A 175 -13.62 -2.02 5.72
C VAL A 175 -13.77 -3.08 6.81
N ARG A 176 -12.67 -3.51 7.43
CA ARG A 176 -12.70 -4.49 8.54
C ARG A 176 -13.34 -3.94 9.81
N ALA A 177 -13.21 -2.66 10.09
CA ALA A 177 -13.87 -2.02 11.25
C ALA A 177 -15.39 -1.94 11.05
N ALA A 178 -15.85 -1.80 9.80
CA ALA A 178 -17.25 -1.86 9.41
C ALA A 178 -17.84 -3.29 9.39
N GLY A 179 -17.05 -4.32 9.72
CA GLY A 179 -17.51 -5.72 9.76
C GLY A 179 -17.12 -6.54 8.54
N GLY A 180 -16.48 -5.93 7.52
CA GLY A 180 -16.05 -6.62 6.32
C GLY A 180 -14.88 -7.59 6.56
N ARG A 181 -14.75 -8.60 5.69
CA ARG A 181 -13.70 -9.62 5.69
C ARG A 181 -12.56 -9.21 4.75
N GLU A 182 -11.32 -9.50 5.15
CA GLU A 182 -10.12 -9.36 4.33
C GLU A 182 -9.66 -10.73 3.84
N ALA A 183 -9.42 -10.87 2.54
CA ALA A 183 -8.70 -11.98 1.95
C ALA A 183 -7.27 -11.57 1.62
N VAL A 184 -6.29 -12.15 2.32
CA VAL A 184 -4.86 -11.99 2.00
C VAL A 184 -4.49 -13.05 0.96
N ALA A 185 -4.45 -12.64 -0.30
CA ALA A 185 -4.23 -13.54 -1.43
C ALA A 185 -2.74 -13.68 -1.75
N LEU A 186 -2.02 -14.49 -0.96
CA LEU A 186 -0.58 -14.70 -1.09
C LEU A 186 -0.18 -15.37 -2.43
N ASP A 187 -1.10 -16.09 -3.06
CA ASP A 187 -0.96 -16.78 -4.33
C ASP A 187 -1.22 -15.88 -5.56
N VAL A 188 -1.85 -14.72 -5.35
CA VAL A 188 -2.09 -13.73 -6.41
C VAL A 188 -0.90 -12.78 -6.48
N LEU A 189 0.00 -13.08 -7.41
CA LEU A 189 1.26 -12.36 -7.61
C LEU A 189 1.11 -11.39 -8.78
N VAL A 190 1.19 -10.09 -8.48
CA VAL A 190 0.96 -8.98 -9.43
C VAL A 190 2.27 -8.27 -9.70
N GLY A 191 2.58 -8.07 -10.99
CA GLY A 191 3.79 -7.37 -11.42
C GLY A 191 3.80 -5.89 -10.98
N ARG A 192 4.99 -5.37 -10.76
CA ARG A 192 5.21 -3.96 -10.43
C ARG A 192 6.47 -3.45 -11.13
N VAL A 193 6.40 -2.26 -11.72
CA VAL A 193 7.56 -1.56 -12.26
C VAL A 193 8.45 -1.12 -11.09
N PRO A 194 9.77 -1.39 -11.11
CA PRO A 194 10.62 -0.99 -10.01
C PRO A 194 10.76 0.53 -9.92
N PRO A 195 10.89 1.09 -8.70
CA PRO A 195 11.06 2.51 -8.50
C PRO A 195 12.40 3.00 -9.04
N THR A 196 12.48 4.26 -9.42
CA THR A 196 13.79 4.91 -9.68
C THR A 196 14.61 4.99 -8.39
N VAL A 197 15.94 5.09 -8.51
CA VAL A 197 16.83 5.19 -7.34
C VAL A 197 16.49 6.39 -6.44
N PRO A 198 16.25 7.61 -6.96
CA PRO A 198 15.84 8.74 -6.13
C PRO A 198 14.54 8.47 -5.37
N HIS A 199 13.54 7.88 -6.04
CA HIS A 199 12.28 7.52 -5.40
C HIS A 199 12.48 6.48 -4.30
N PHE A 200 13.26 5.42 -4.58
CA PHE A 200 13.60 4.39 -3.59
C PHE A 200 14.22 5.00 -2.33
N VAL A 201 15.27 5.83 -2.47
CA VAL A 201 15.95 6.46 -1.33
C VAL A 201 15.01 7.38 -0.55
N GLY A 202 14.22 8.20 -1.25
CA GLY A 202 13.26 9.12 -0.63
C GLY A 202 12.15 8.43 0.18
N GLN A 203 11.87 7.16 -0.07
CA GLN A 203 10.82 6.41 0.62
C GLN A 203 11.29 5.69 1.90
N ARG A 204 12.59 5.57 2.17
CA ARG A 204 13.10 4.71 3.28
C ARG A 204 12.57 5.11 4.66
N VAL A 205 12.74 6.37 5.03
CA VAL A 205 12.24 6.88 6.33
C VAL A 205 10.71 6.92 6.36
N ARG A 206 10.06 7.22 5.22
CA ARG A 206 8.61 7.21 5.11
C ARG A 206 8.03 5.82 5.36
N GLN A 207 8.60 4.79 4.74
CA GLN A 207 8.19 3.39 4.98
C GLN A 207 8.42 2.95 6.43
N ALA A 208 9.47 3.43 7.10
CA ALA A 208 9.66 3.19 8.52
C ALA A 208 8.62 3.94 9.38
N TYR A 209 8.17 5.11 8.91
CA TYR A 209 7.13 5.88 9.59
C TYR A 209 5.76 5.20 9.53
N ASP A 210 5.47 4.42 8.48
CA ASP A 210 4.23 3.66 8.36
C ASP A 210 4.02 2.67 9.52
N ASP A 211 5.12 2.23 10.16
CA ASP A 211 5.07 1.28 11.28
C ASP A 211 4.50 1.90 12.59
N PHE A 212 4.36 3.23 12.67
CA PHE A 212 3.55 3.86 13.72
C PHE A 212 2.08 3.43 13.68
N ALA A 213 1.58 3.01 12.52
CA ALA A 213 0.27 2.38 12.40
C ALA A 213 0.25 0.92 12.90
N GLN A 214 1.42 0.30 13.14
CA GLN A 214 1.59 -1.11 13.50
C GLN A 214 2.49 -1.26 14.76
N PRO A 215 2.02 -0.87 15.98
CA PRO A 215 2.86 -0.77 17.17
C PRO A 215 3.69 -2.01 17.50
N PRO A 216 3.19 -3.25 17.37
CA PRO A 216 4.01 -4.44 17.63
C PRO A 216 5.21 -4.55 16.67
N ARG A 217 5.00 -4.19 15.42
CA ARG A 217 6.06 -4.15 14.40
C ARG A 217 7.07 -3.04 14.70
N LEU A 218 6.59 -1.85 15.02
CA LEU A 218 7.45 -0.73 15.41
C LEU A 218 8.36 -1.10 16.58
N LEU A 219 7.84 -1.75 17.62
CA LEU A 219 8.63 -2.22 18.78
C LEU A 219 9.68 -3.24 18.36
N ALA A 220 9.31 -4.21 17.51
CA ALA A 220 10.25 -5.18 16.98
C ALA A 220 11.36 -4.50 16.15
N GLU A 221 11.03 -3.53 15.32
CA GLU A 221 12.01 -2.80 14.50
C GLU A 221 12.92 -1.89 15.35
N LEU A 222 12.41 -1.27 16.41
CA LEU A 222 13.22 -0.48 17.35
C LEU A 222 14.26 -1.35 18.09
N SER A 223 13.96 -2.62 18.32
CA SER A 223 14.90 -3.56 18.95
C SER A 223 16.05 -3.99 18.03
N LEU A 224 15.94 -3.81 16.71
CA LEU A 224 16.94 -4.27 15.74
C LEU A 224 18.31 -3.63 15.97
N LEU A 225 18.38 -2.31 16.19
CA LEU A 225 19.66 -1.62 16.38
C LEU A 225 20.39 -2.07 17.66
N PRO A 226 19.76 -2.12 18.84
CA PRO A 226 20.38 -2.68 20.04
C PRO A 226 20.85 -4.13 19.86
N LEU A 227 20.03 -4.98 19.23
CA LEU A 227 20.38 -6.37 18.94
C LEU A 227 21.56 -6.47 17.99
N LEU A 228 21.61 -5.64 16.94
CA LEU A 228 22.71 -5.58 16.00
C LEU A 228 24.01 -5.15 16.71
N CYS A 229 23.98 -4.09 17.53
CA CYS A 229 25.12 -3.61 18.30
C CYS A 229 25.66 -4.69 19.24
N ARG A 230 24.78 -5.54 19.80
CA ARG A 230 25.19 -6.69 20.60
C ARG A 230 25.80 -7.80 19.73
N ALA A 231 25.17 -8.11 18.59
CA ALA A 231 25.57 -9.20 17.69
C ALA A 231 26.96 -8.94 17.05
N VAL A 232 27.29 -7.70 16.73
CA VAL A 232 28.60 -7.32 16.15
C VAL A 232 29.77 -7.68 17.10
N ARG A 233 29.54 -7.72 18.41
CA ARG A 233 30.55 -8.12 19.40
C ARG A 233 30.81 -9.62 19.42
N HIS A 234 29.97 -10.41 18.76
CA HIS A 234 30.01 -11.87 18.72
C HIS A 234 29.83 -12.34 17.27
N PRO A 235 30.92 -12.60 16.52
CA PRO A 235 30.85 -12.97 15.10
C PRO A 235 29.88 -14.13 14.80
N GLY A 236 29.84 -15.14 15.69
CA GLY A 236 28.88 -16.24 15.58
C GLY A 236 27.41 -15.78 15.73
N GLY A 237 27.14 -14.80 16.58
CA GLY A 237 25.81 -14.21 16.74
C GLY A 237 25.35 -13.42 15.51
N LEU A 238 26.27 -12.66 14.88
CA LEU A 238 25.99 -11.94 13.65
C LEU A 238 25.66 -12.91 12.51
N ALA A 239 26.50 -13.94 12.32
CA ALA A 239 26.27 -14.97 11.31
C ALA A 239 24.93 -15.70 11.50
N ALA A 240 24.62 -16.08 12.73
CA ALA A 240 23.32 -16.70 13.08
C ALA A 240 22.16 -15.76 12.77
N GLY A 241 22.27 -14.48 13.08
CA GLY A 241 21.27 -13.46 12.75
C GLY A 241 21.02 -13.33 11.25
N VAL A 242 22.10 -13.23 10.46
CA VAL A 242 22.01 -13.17 8.99
C VAL A 242 21.36 -14.44 8.43
N LEU A 243 21.76 -15.62 8.88
CA LEU A 243 21.17 -16.90 8.45
C LEU A 243 19.68 -16.99 8.82
N THR A 244 19.32 -16.54 10.01
CA THR A 244 17.90 -16.50 10.44
C THR A 244 17.08 -15.61 9.54
N VAL A 245 17.54 -14.38 9.25
CA VAL A 245 16.86 -13.44 8.35
C VAL A 245 16.71 -14.01 6.95
N CYS A 246 17.77 -14.60 6.39
CA CYS A 246 17.73 -15.29 5.11
C CYS A 246 16.76 -16.48 5.12
N GLY A 247 16.74 -17.27 6.19
CA GLY A 247 15.81 -18.39 6.35
C GLY A 247 14.35 -17.93 6.37
N VAL A 248 14.02 -16.87 7.13
CA VAL A 248 12.68 -16.27 7.13
C VAL A 248 12.32 -15.73 5.75
N ALA A 249 13.23 -15.04 5.07
CA ALA A 249 13.00 -14.57 3.71
C ALA A 249 12.76 -15.72 2.73
N GLU A 250 13.47 -16.84 2.86
CA GLU A 250 13.27 -18.03 2.03
C GLU A 250 11.91 -18.68 2.25
N VAL A 251 11.43 -18.73 3.50
CA VAL A 251 10.04 -19.16 3.80
C VAL A 251 9.05 -18.27 3.06
N GLY A 252 9.21 -16.95 3.12
CA GLY A 252 8.35 -16.00 2.41
C GLY A 252 8.43 -16.14 0.88
N ARG A 253 9.63 -16.44 0.35
CA ARG A 253 9.85 -16.70 -1.06
C ARG A 253 9.09 -17.93 -1.56
N ARG A 254 9.11 -19.02 -0.81
CA ARG A 254 8.43 -20.28 -1.19
C ARG A 254 6.93 -20.23 -0.93
N ARG A 255 6.47 -19.44 0.03
CA ARG A 255 5.08 -19.40 0.46
C ARG A 255 4.14 -19.09 -0.71
N ALA A 256 3.06 -19.87 -0.83
CA ALA A 256 2.02 -19.70 -1.84
C ALA A 256 2.55 -19.56 -3.29
N GLY A 257 3.56 -20.34 -3.64
CA GLY A 257 4.12 -20.37 -4.99
C GLY A 257 4.98 -19.15 -5.37
N GLY A 258 5.41 -18.33 -4.43
CA GLY A 258 6.23 -17.14 -4.68
C GLY A 258 7.56 -17.43 -5.37
N ALA A 259 8.12 -18.64 -5.21
CA ALA A 259 9.36 -19.04 -5.89
C ALA A 259 9.29 -18.96 -7.43
N ARG A 260 8.09 -18.84 -8.01
CA ARG A 260 7.91 -18.65 -9.46
C ARG A 260 8.30 -17.26 -9.96
N VAL A 261 8.23 -16.24 -9.07
CA VAL A 261 8.48 -14.84 -9.42
C VAL A 261 9.62 -14.21 -8.61
N PHE A 262 10.00 -14.81 -7.48
CA PHE A 262 11.10 -14.33 -6.64
C PHE A 262 12.33 -15.22 -6.83
N PRO A 263 13.40 -14.77 -7.53
CA PRO A 263 14.64 -15.52 -7.69
C PRO A 263 15.30 -15.84 -6.34
N ALA A 264 15.99 -16.99 -6.23
CA ALA A 264 16.59 -17.44 -4.98
C ALA A 264 17.58 -16.43 -4.38
N GLY A 265 18.39 -15.76 -5.21
CA GLY A 265 19.35 -14.75 -4.75
C GLY A 265 18.74 -13.53 -4.07
N THR A 266 17.41 -13.30 -4.18
CA THR A 266 16.77 -12.14 -3.54
C THR A 266 16.69 -12.26 -2.02
N VAL A 267 16.80 -13.47 -1.45
CA VAL A 267 16.82 -13.67 0.01
C VAL A 267 18.05 -13.04 0.67
N LEU A 268 19.17 -12.95 -0.07
CA LEU A 268 20.42 -12.36 0.42
C LEU A 268 20.34 -10.84 0.63
N TRP A 269 19.31 -10.20 0.11
CA TRP A 269 19.04 -8.76 0.30
C TRP A 269 18.23 -8.48 1.57
N ALA A 270 17.61 -9.48 2.16
CA ALA A 270 16.83 -9.31 3.39
C ALA A 270 17.65 -8.82 4.59
N PRO A 271 18.90 -9.30 4.85
CA PRO A 271 19.74 -8.74 5.90
C PRO A 271 20.08 -7.25 5.69
N LEU A 272 20.30 -6.83 4.45
CA LEU A 272 20.57 -5.42 4.12
C LEU A 272 19.35 -4.54 4.43
N TRP A 273 18.14 -5.01 4.11
CA TRP A 273 16.92 -4.32 4.49
C TRP A 273 16.75 -4.24 6.02
N VAL A 274 17.07 -5.31 6.76
CA VAL A 274 17.02 -5.29 8.24
C VAL A 274 18.01 -4.27 8.80
N LEU A 275 19.23 -4.19 8.23
CA LEU A 275 20.23 -3.19 8.60
C LEU A 275 19.73 -1.76 8.34
N GLU A 276 19.19 -1.49 7.16
CA GLU A 276 18.57 -0.20 6.83
C GLU A 276 17.45 0.14 7.82
N ARG A 277 16.55 -0.81 8.06
CA ARG A 277 15.40 -0.62 8.94
C ARG A 277 15.81 -0.32 10.37
N SER A 278 16.89 -0.95 10.84
CA SER A 278 17.45 -0.68 12.18
C SER A 278 17.83 0.79 12.41
N VAL A 279 18.14 1.52 11.33
CA VAL A 279 18.48 2.96 11.38
C VAL A 279 17.26 3.81 11.03
N CYS A 280 16.54 3.48 9.95
CA CYS A 280 15.43 4.29 9.45
C CYS A 280 14.26 4.39 10.44
N VAL A 281 14.04 3.38 11.29
CA VAL A 281 13.01 3.45 12.34
C VAL A 281 13.30 4.56 13.37
N TRP A 282 14.57 4.77 13.73
CA TRP A 282 14.97 5.86 14.64
C TRP A 282 14.87 7.22 13.96
N ALA A 283 15.19 7.30 12.65
CA ALA A 283 14.94 8.50 11.87
C ALA A 283 13.44 8.82 11.79
N ALA A 284 12.58 7.81 11.71
CA ALA A 284 11.13 7.98 11.77
C ALA A 284 10.64 8.47 13.14
N ILE A 285 11.22 7.98 14.25
CA ILE A 285 10.97 8.53 15.61
C ILE A 285 11.32 10.01 15.65
N ALA A 286 12.52 10.38 15.16
CA ALA A 286 12.94 11.76 15.11
C ALA A 286 12.04 12.65 14.23
N ALA A 287 11.57 12.12 13.09
CA ALA A 287 10.61 12.80 12.22
C ALA A 287 9.28 13.03 12.94
N ARG A 288 8.79 12.04 13.70
CA ARG A 288 7.56 12.17 14.48
C ARG A 288 7.67 13.23 15.58
N ALA A 289 8.82 13.31 16.27
CA ALA A 289 9.09 14.34 17.28
C ALA A 289 9.11 15.75 16.65
N ARG A 290 9.50 15.88 15.37
CA ARG A 290 9.51 17.13 14.61
C ARG A 290 8.17 17.45 13.92
N GLY A 291 7.08 16.75 14.26
CA GLY A 291 5.73 17.01 13.74
C GLY A 291 5.30 16.14 12.53
N GLY A 292 6.05 15.10 12.18
CA GLY A 292 5.70 14.15 11.12
C GLY A 292 6.66 14.16 9.93
N VAL A 293 6.34 13.36 8.91
CA VAL A 293 7.10 13.28 7.65
C VAL A 293 6.56 14.28 6.62
N SER A 294 7.41 14.72 5.70
CA SER A 294 7.01 15.57 4.58
C SER A 294 6.10 14.80 3.63
N TYR A 295 4.97 15.39 3.28
CA TYR A 295 4.01 14.83 2.33
C TYR A 295 3.23 15.95 1.62
N ALA A 296 3.20 15.92 0.29
CA ALA A 296 2.41 16.84 -0.55
C ALA A 296 2.57 18.35 -0.19
N GLY A 297 3.77 18.77 0.18
CA GLY A 297 4.08 20.17 0.55
C GLY A 297 3.78 20.53 2.00
N GLY A 298 3.31 19.59 2.82
CA GLY A 298 3.06 19.75 4.25
C GLY A 298 3.74 18.67 5.09
N ARG A 299 3.33 18.55 6.35
CA ARG A 299 3.73 17.47 7.25
C ARG A 299 2.56 16.57 7.61
N MET A 300 2.75 15.27 7.50
CA MET A 300 1.77 14.27 7.90
C MET A 300 2.24 13.56 9.15
N ARG A 301 1.42 13.63 10.20
CA ARG A 301 1.74 13.08 11.52
C ARG A 301 1.13 11.69 11.73
N THR A 302 -0.04 11.42 11.14
CA THR A 302 -0.78 10.16 11.33
C THR A 302 -0.33 9.15 10.29
N ALA A 303 0.25 8.03 10.73
CA ALA A 303 0.58 6.92 9.83
C ALA A 303 -0.68 6.14 9.42
N GLY A 304 -1.57 5.88 10.36
CA GLY A 304 -2.87 5.22 10.16
C GLY A 304 -3.54 4.96 11.50
N HIS A 305 -4.84 4.66 11.47
CA HIS A 305 -5.63 4.46 12.69
C HIS A 305 -5.70 2.99 13.10
N SER A 306 -5.88 2.73 14.39
CA SER A 306 -6.17 1.40 14.91
C SER A 306 -7.60 0.98 14.52
N ARG A 307 -7.84 -0.34 14.44
CA ARG A 307 -9.20 -0.86 14.18
C ARG A 307 -10.21 -0.44 15.26
N ALA A 308 -9.76 -0.32 16.52
CA ALA A 308 -10.60 0.16 17.62
C ALA A 308 -11.03 1.61 17.41
N ALA A 309 -10.09 2.50 17.05
CA ALA A 309 -10.38 3.90 16.75
C ALA A 309 -11.35 4.04 15.55
N LEU A 310 -11.16 3.23 14.51
CA LEU A 310 -12.05 3.24 13.34
C LEU A 310 -13.46 2.74 13.68
N ARG A 311 -13.59 1.68 14.48
CA ARG A 311 -14.90 1.22 14.97
C ARG A 311 -15.62 2.28 15.77
N CYS A 312 -14.91 2.99 16.64
CA CYS A 312 -15.45 4.09 17.40
C CYS A 312 -15.99 5.20 16.48
N ARG A 313 -15.19 5.65 15.51
CA ARG A 313 -15.60 6.65 14.50
C ARG A 313 -16.85 6.24 13.71
N LEU A 314 -16.92 4.98 13.29
CA LEU A 314 -18.07 4.44 12.55
C LEU A 314 -19.34 4.44 13.40
N ARG A 315 -19.29 4.06 14.67
CA ARG A 315 -20.44 4.12 15.59
C ARG A 315 -20.97 5.55 15.73
N TYR A 316 -20.09 6.55 15.89
CA TYR A 316 -20.51 7.95 15.99
C TYR A 316 -21.15 8.46 14.69
N ARG A 317 -20.66 8.05 13.52
CA ARG A 317 -21.28 8.42 12.23
C ARG A 317 -22.70 7.86 12.08
N HIS A 318 -22.95 6.63 12.49
CA HIS A 318 -24.28 5.99 12.40
C HIS A 318 -25.24 6.45 13.52
N GLY A 319 -24.71 6.89 14.67
CA GLY A 319 -25.50 7.36 15.81
C GLY A 319 -25.81 8.86 15.81
N GLY A 320 -25.51 9.61 14.74
CA GLY A 320 -25.82 11.05 14.62
C GLY A 320 -24.95 11.98 15.50
N GLY A 321 -23.97 11.45 16.21
CA GLY A 321 -23.05 12.21 17.07
C GLY A 321 -21.79 12.72 16.32
N ARG A 322 -21.32 13.92 16.66
CA ARG A 322 -20.04 14.43 16.18
C ARG A 322 -18.89 13.69 16.89
N PRO A 323 -17.88 13.15 16.21
CA PRO A 323 -16.72 12.56 16.90
C PRO A 323 -16.01 13.62 17.75
N PRO A 324 -15.43 13.26 18.91
CA PRO A 324 -14.69 14.19 19.73
C PRO A 324 -13.51 14.76 18.93
N THR A 325 -13.50 16.06 18.72
CA THR A 325 -12.40 16.81 18.13
C THR A 325 -11.25 16.80 19.16
N GLY A 326 -10.13 16.12 18.88
CA GLY A 326 -8.94 16.20 19.71
C GLY A 326 -8.36 14.90 20.26
N ALA A 327 -8.71 13.73 19.73
CA ALA A 327 -8.03 12.49 20.10
C ALA A 327 -6.62 12.42 19.46
N GLY A 328 -5.66 13.10 20.08
CA GLY A 328 -4.24 12.75 19.98
C GLY A 328 -4.06 11.27 20.32
N ALA A 329 -3.04 10.62 19.78
CA ALA A 329 -2.73 9.20 19.77
C ALA A 329 -2.51 8.53 21.15
N THR A 330 -3.44 8.71 22.09
CA THR A 330 -3.48 8.00 23.37
C THR A 330 -4.92 7.54 23.60
N GLY A 331 -5.07 6.21 23.62
CA GLY A 331 -6.23 5.39 23.91
C GLY A 331 -7.46 6.06 24.53
N THR A 332 -8.38 6.52 23.72
CA THR A 332 -9.74 6.73 24.18
C THR A 332 -10.47 5.39 24.03
N THR A 333 -10.62 4.67 25.13
CA THR A 333 -11.50 3.50 25.23
C THR A 333 -12.93 3.96 25.10
N CYS A 334 -13.61 3.57 24.02
CA CYS A 334 -15.06 3.58 23.98
C CYS A 334 -15.53 2.47 24.92
N THR A 335 -15.79 2.82 26.19
CA THR A 335 -16.51 1.95 27.13
C THR A 335 -18.01 2.13 26.90
N GLY A 336 -18.67 1.06 26.54
CA GLY A 336 -20.12 0.98 26.32
C GLY A 336 -20.44 -0.23 25.47
#